data_6f05ce08e7f876b31471c343c0f35250
#
_entry.id   6f05ce08e7f876b31471c343c0f35250
#
_cell.length_a   1.000
_cell.length_b   1.000
_cell.length_c   1.000
_cell.angle_alpha   90.00
_cell.angle_beta   90.00
_cell.angle_gamma   90.00
#
_symmetry.space_group_name_H-M   'P 1'
#
loop_
_entity.id
_entity.type
_entity.pdbx_description
1 polymer ?
#
loop_
_entity_poly.entity_id
_entity_poly.type
_entity_poly.pdbx_seq_one_letter_code
_entity_poly.pdbx_strand_id
1 'polypeptide(L)'
;MTKARILSLAVCLLLLACVAQAKQFAIIADRDNGTANIKTVDLANILNGKTKTWSDGKAVKIILRDPNSADMEIVFRRILNMSPEQVRSLMQSRPGLIVVADSDDAILRFVAATRGAIGVVDLYSLTKDVTVLKVDGKLPFDVGYILKGN
;
A
#
# COMPACT_ATOMS: atom_id res chain seq x y z
N MET A 1 29.86 -40.56 -19.52
CA MET A 1 29.76 -39.15 -19.94
C MET A 1 28.33 -38.62 -19.95
N THR A 2 27.34 -39.41 -20.26
CA THR A 2 25.92 -39.01 -20.25
C THR A 2 25.34 -38.71 -18.85
N LYS A 3 25.78 -39.40 -17.80
CA LYS A 3 25.30 -39.20 -16.41
C LYS A 3 25.76 -37.85 -15.82
N ALA A 4 26.95 -37.38 -16.15
CA ALA A 4 27.48 -36.09 -15.68
C ALA A 4 26.77 -34.89 -16.33
N ARG A 5 26.30 -35.02 -17.57
CA ARG A 5 25.56 -33.98 -18.28
C ARG A 5 24.13 -33.81 -17.76
N ILE A 6 23.50 -34.93 -17.35
CA ILE A 6 22.16 -34.92 -16.77
C ILE A 6 22.17 -34.29 -15.37
N LEU A 7 23.22 -34.55 -14.58
CA LEU A 7 23.38 -33.94 -13.23
C LEU A 7 23.60 -32.44 -13.31
N SER A 8 24.35 -31.99 -14.33
CA SER A 8 24.60 -30.56 -14.56
C SER A 8 23.34 -29.77 -14.97
N LEU A 9 22.44 -30.41 -15.74
CA LEU A 9 21.18 -29.82 -16.15
C LEU A 9 20.19 -29.73 -14.98
N ALA A 10 20.18 -30.71 -14.10
CA ALA A 10 19.31 -30.74 -12.90
C ALA A 10 19.72 -29.67 -11.89
N VAL A 11 21.01 -29.39 -11.73
CA VAL A 11 21.52 -28.33 -10.82
C VAL A 11 21.20 -26.95 -11.38
N CYS A 12 21.22 -26.74 -12.70
CA CYS A 12 20.82 -25.45 -13.31
C CYS A 12 19.31 -25.19 -13.20
N LEU A 13 18.45 -26.20 -13.18
CA LEU A 13 17.01 -26.04 -13.00
C LEU A 13 16.62 -25.66 -11.57
N LEU A 14 17.42 -26.03 -10.58
CA LEU A 14 17.19 -25.70 -9.17
C LEU A 14 17.56 -24.26 -8.79
N LEU A 15 18.34 -23.56 -9.61
CA LEU A 15 18.75 -22.17 -9.38
C LEU A 15 17.77 -21.13 -9.95
N LEU A 16 16.71 -21.56 -10.61
CA LEU A 16 15.67 -20.68 -11.19
C LEU A 16 14.40 -20.59 -10.37
N ALA A 17 14.41 -21.07 -9.12
CA ALA A 17 13.38 -20.72 -8.15
C ALA A 17 13.60 -19.24 -7.73
N CYS A 18 13.32 -18.32 -8.64
CA CYS A 18 13.14 -16.91 -8.33
C CYS A 18 11.94 -16.85 -7.38
N VAL A 19 12.21 -16.78 -6.09
CA VAL A 19 11.17 -16.57 -5.09
C VAL A 19 10.60 -15.18 -5.38
N ALA A 20 9.51 -15.13 -6.12
CA ALA A 20 8.73 -13.92 -6.24
C ALA A 20 8.24 -13.57 -4.83
N GLN A 21 8.92 -12.64 -4.17
CA GLN A 21 8.46 -12.14 -2.88
C GLN A 21 7.13 -11.43 -3.09
N ALA A 22 6.09 -11.91 -2.41
CA ALA A 22 4.80 -11.25 -2.40
C ALA A 22 4.99 -9.82 -1.85
N LYS A 23 4.53 -8.80 -2.59
CA LYS A 23 4.55 -7.41 -2.13
C LYS A 23 3.66 -7.26 -0.91
N GLN A 24 4.13 -6.49 0.06
CA GLN A 24 3.39 -6.10 1.25
C GLN A 24 3.35 -4.57 1.32
N PHE A 25 2.16 -4.04 1.56
CA PHE A 25 1.97 -2.59 1.64
C PHE A 25 1.67 -2.18 3.08
N ALA A 26 2.25 -1.05 3.48
CA ALA A 26 1.98 -0.41 4.76
C ALA A 26 1.11 0.82 4.55
N ILE A 27 0.13 0.99 5.43
CA ILE A 27 -0.60 2.25 5.56
C ILE A 27 0.18 3.14 6.52
N ILE A 28 0.51 4.34 6.06
CA ILE A 28 1.31 5.29 6.83
C ILE A 28 0.54 6.59 7.06
N ALA A 29 0.81 7.23 8.18
CA ALA A 29 0.28 8.54 8.53
C ALA A 29 1.41 9.42 9.08
N ASP A 30 1.14 10.74 9.18
CA ASP A 30 2.08 11.65 9.82
C ASP A 30 2.30 11.28 11.30
N ARG A 31 3.44 11.65 11.86
CA ARG A 31 3.83 11.26 13.23
C ARG A 31 2.91 11.81 14.32
N ASP A 32 2.27 12.94 14.04
CA ASP A 32 1.36 13.59 14.97
C ASP A 32 -0.09 13.10 14.81
N ASN A 33 -0.32 12.13 13.93
CA ASN A 33 -1.61 11.48 13.80
C ASN A 33 -1.84 10.55 14.99
N GLY A 34 -2.83 10.83 15.81
CA GLY A 34 -3.17 10.04 17.00
C GLY A 34 -3.78 8.67 16.71
N THR A 35 -4.05 8.35 15.44
CA THR A 35 -4.61 7.07 15.03
C THR A 35 -3.53 6.00 15.01
N ALA A 36 -3.65 5.00 15.89
CA ALA A 36 -2.73 3.86 15.92
C ALA A 36 -3.28 2.66 15.13
N ASN A 37 -4.60 2.55 15.05
CA ASN A 37 -5.32 1.46 14.41
C ASN A 37 -6.51 2.00 13.64
N ILE A 38 -6.69 1.52 12.41
CA ILE A 38 -7.82 1.88 11.55
C ILE A 38 -8.54 0.60 11.11
N LYS A 39 -9.87 0.63 11.11
CA LYS A 39 -10.65 -0.47 10.53
C LYS A 39 -10.62 -0.39 9.01
N THR A 40 -10.68 -1.53 8.35
CA THR A 40 -10.76 -1.57 6.87
C THR A 40 -11.91 -0.72 6.33
N VAL A 41 -13.07 -0.70 7.00
CA VAL A 41 -14.21 0.11 6.56
C VAL A 41 -13.93 1.61 6.66
N ASP A 42 -13.22 2.06 7.70
CA ASP A 42 -12.86 3.46 7.86
C ASP A 42 -11.78 3.89 6.86
N LEU A 43 -10.81 3.02 6.61
CA LEU A 43 -9.81 3.22 5.55
C LEU A 43 -10.47 3.30 4.17
N ALA A 44 -11.45 2.43 3.89
CA ALA A 44 -12.24 2.49 2.66
C ALA A 44 -12.99 3.83 2.52
N ASN A 45 -13.58 4.33 3.61
CA ASN A 45 -14.27 5.62 3.62
C ASN A 45 -13.32 6.80 3.38
N ILE A 46 -12.09 6.71 3.84
CA ILE A 46 -11.04 7.69 3.53
C ILE A 46 -10.70 7.62 2.04
N LEU A 47 -10.32 6.45 1.54
CA LEU A 47 -9.84 6.29 0.16
C LEU A 47 -10.90 6.62 -0.91
N ASN A 48 -12.18 6.44 -0.60
CA ASN A 48 -13.26 6.83 -1.51
C ASN A 48 -13.76 8.27 -1.29
N GLY A 49 -13.16 9.02 -0.37
CA GLY A 49 -13.47 10.42 -0.10
C GLY A 49 -14.75 10.67 0.68
N LYS A 50 -15.32 9.66 1.33
CA LYS A 50 -16.46 9.82 2.23
C LYS A 50 -16.03 10.46 3.55
N THR A 51 -14.89 10.05 4.10
CA THR A 51 -14.28 10.65 5.29
C THR A 51 -13.23 11.66 4.87
N LYS A 52 -13.43 12.93 5.24
CA LYS A 52 -12.59 14.06 4.85
C LYS A 52 -11.78 14.65 6.01
N THR A 53 -12.06 14.25 7.23
CA THR A 53 -11.40 14.73 8.43
C THR A 53 -11.11 13.57 9.39
N TRP A 54 -10.00 13.68 10.09
CA TRP A 54 -9.66 12.81 11.21
C TRP A 54 -10.51 13.18 12.45
N SER A 55 -10.52 12.32 13.46
CA SER A 55 -11.27 12.56 14.72
C SER A 55 -10.83 13.83 15.46
N ASP A 56 -9.61 14.29 15.24
CA ASP A 56 -9.07 15.54 15.79
C ASP A 56 -9.39 16.78 14.94
N GLY A 57 -10.19 16.62 13.88
CA GLY A 57 -10.61 17.70 12.98
C GLY A 57 -9.63 18.05 11.85
N LYS A 58 -8.46 17.44 11.80
CA LYS A 58 -7.50 17.66 10.70
C LYS A 58 -8.05 17.11 9.40
N ALA A 59 -7.85 17.84 8.30
CA ALA A 59 -8.22 17.38 6.97
C ALA A 59 -7.39 16.16 6.58
N VAL A 60 -8.05 15.14 6.04
CA VAL A 60 -7.38 13.98 5.44
C VAL A 60 -6.77 14.40 4.11
N LYS A 61 -5.49 14.08 3.90
CA LYS A 61 -4.78 14.26 2.63
C LYS A 61 -4.22 12.92 2.19
N ILE A 62 -4.70 12.42 1.05
CA ILE A 62 -4.33 11.09 0.54
C ILE A 62 -3.23 11.27 -0.49
N ILE A 63 -2.12 10.56 -0.32
CA ILE A 63 -1.05 10.48 -1.31
C ILE A 63 -0.74 9.02 -1.62
N LEU A 64 -0.78 8.67 -2.89
CA LEU A 64 -0.55 7.31 -3.39
C LEU A 64 0.33 7.34 -4.64
N ARG A 65 0.81 6.18 -5.03
CA ARG A 65 1.31 5.95 -6.40
C ARG A 65 0.14 6.03 -7.38
N ASP A 66 0.45 6.02 -8.67
CA ASP A 66 -0.57 6.03 -9.72
C ASP A 66 -1.68 4.99 -9.42
N PRO A 67 -2.94 5.43 -9.29
CA PRO A 67 -4.07 4.53 -9.03
C PRO A 67 -4.26 3.43 -10.09
N ASN A 68 -3.75 3.63 -11.31
CA ASN A 68 -3.78 2.64 -12.38
C ASN A 68 -2.60 1.65 -12.35
N SER A 69 -1.66 1.81 -11.43
CA SER A 69 -0.54 0.87 -11.29
C SER A 69 -0.98 -0.48 -10.73
N ALA A 70 -0.24 -1.54 -11.05
CA ALA A 70 -0.52 -2.88 -10.56
C ALA A 70 -0.54 -2.96 -9.02
N ASP A 71 0.34 -2.22 -8.36
CA ASP A 71 0.41 -2.17 -6.90
C ASP A 71 -0.85 -1.53 -6.30
N MET A 72 -1.31 -0.42 -6.86
CA MET A 72 -2.51 0.26 -6.38
C MET A 72 -3.78 -0.51 -6.73
N GLU A 73 -3.80 -1.26 -7.82
CA GLU A 73 -4.90 -2.19 -8.11
C GLU A 73 -5.12 -3.18 -6.96
N ILE A 74 -4.04 -3.73 -6.39
CA ILE A 74 -4.12 -4.62 -5.23
C ILE A 74 -4.75 -3.88 -4.04
N VAL A 75 -4.30 -2.67 -3.76
CA VAL A 75 -4.80 -1.85 -2.63
C VAL A 75 -6.29 -1.54 -2.80
N PHE A 76 -6.69 -1.02 -3.94
CA PHE A 76 -8.09 -0.67 -4.19
C PHE A 76 -9.03 -1.88 -4.21
N ARG A 77 -8.58 -2.98 -4.78
CA ARG A 77 -9.34 -4.24 -4.76
C ARG A 77 -9.52 -4.76 -3.34
N ARG A 78 -8.47 -4.75 -2.54
CA ARG A 78 -8.50 -5.30 -1.17
C ARG A 78 -9.26 -4.42 -0.18
N ILE A 79 -9.14 -3.11 -0.29
CA ILE A 79 -9.77 -2.16 0.64
C ILE A 79 -11.17 -1.76 0.18
N LEU A 80 -11.35 -1.49 -1.10
CA LEU A 80 -12.60 -0.95 -1.67
C LEU A 80 -13.40 -1.99 -2.45
N ASN A 81 -12.83 -3.17 -2.70
CA ASN A 81 -13.42 -4.18 -3.61
C ASN A 81 -13.75 -3.60 -4.99
N MET A 82 -12.91 -2.71 -5.49
CA MET A 82 -13.08 -2.04 -6.78
C MET A 82 -12.24 -2.66 -7.89
N SER A 83 -12.81 -2.76 -9.09
CA SER A 83 -12.10 -3.07 -10.32
C SER A 83 -11.29 -1.86 -10.81
N PRO A 84 -10.31 -2.04 -11.71
CA PRO A 84 -9.57 -0.92 -12.32
C PRO A 84 -10.48 0.12 -12.98
N GLU A 85 -11.57 -0.31 -13.62
CA GLU A 85 -12.56 0.58 -14.26
C GLU A 85 -13.30 1.43 -13.23
N GLN A 86 -13.69 0.82 -12.09
CA GLN A 86 -14.33 1.53 -10.99
C GLN A 86 -13.40 2.55 -10.34
N VAL A 87 -12.12 2.21 -10.19
CA VAL A 87 -11.11 3.15 -9.69
C VAL A 87 -10.95 4.34 -10.62
N ARG A 88 -10.86 4.12 -11.94
CA ARG A 88 -10.81 5.20 -12.93
C ARG A 88 -12.04 6.12 -12.83
N SER A 89 -13.23 5.52 -12.72
CA SER A 89 -14.48 6.28 -12.56
C SER A 89 -14.48 7.12 -11.27
N LEU A 90 -13.97 6.56 -10.17
CA LEU A 90 -13.83 7.28 -8.90
C LEU A 90 -12.89 8.48 -9.04
N MET A 91 -11.73 8.30 -9.68
CA MET A 91 -10.76 9.38 -9.89
C MET A 91 -11.33 10.49 -10.79
N GLN A 92 -12.07 10.12 -11.82
CA GLN A 92 -12.72 11.10 -12.72
C GLN A 92 -13.84 11.87 -12.03
N SER A 93 -14.62 11.20 -11.16
CA SER A 93 -15.73 11.84 -10.43
C SER A 93 -15.27 12.73 -9.27
N ARG A 94 -14.04 12.54 -8.78
CA ARG A 94 -13.46 13.25 -7.64
C ARG A 94 -12.04 13.73 -7.95
N PRO A 95 -11.88 14.68 -8.86
CA PRO A 95 -10.55 15.24 -9.16
C PRO A 95 -9.94 15.86 -7.90
N GLY A 96 -8.66 15.58 -7.68
CA GLY A 96 -7.95 16.06 -6.50
C GLY A 96 -8.18 15.26 -5.22
N LEU A 97 -8.95 14.17 -5.25
CA LEU A 97 -9.11 13.28 -4.08
C LEU A 97 -7.76 12.70 -3.62
N ILE A 98 -6.92 12.33 -4.56
CA ILE A 98 -5.62 11.71 -4.31
C ILE A 98 -4.53 12.57 -4.95
N VAL A 99 -3.48 12.84 -4.18
CA VAL A 99 -2.21 13.35 -4.70
C VAL A 99 -1.42 12.14 -5.23
N VAL A 100 -1.02 12.19 -6.49
CA VAL A 100 -0.23 11.10 -7.11
C VAL A 100 1.26 11.41 -6.97
N ALA A 101 2.01 10.44 -6.46
CA ALA A 101 3.46 10.53 -6.30
C ALA A 101 4.19 9.54 -7.23
N ASP A 102 5.40 9.92 -7.65
CA ASP A 102 6.22 9.12 -8.55
C ASP A 102 6.94 7.96 -7.86
N SER A 103 7.11 8.02 -6.54
CA SER A 103 7.87 7.05 -5.77
C SER A 103 7.38 6.93 -4.34
N ASP A 104 7.69 5.82 -3.68
CA ASP A 104 7.43 5.64 -2.25
C ASP A 104 8.20 6.66 -1.42
N ASP A 105 9.41 7.01 -1.83
CA ASP A 105 10.21 8.03 -1.18
C ASP A 105 9.51 9.41 -1.20
N ALA A 106 8.87 9.77 -2.31
CA ALA A 106 8.07 10.98 -2.40
C ALA A 106 6.84 10.92 -1.48
N ILE A 107 6.18 9.76 -1.37
CA ILE A 107 5.06 9.56 -0.44
C ILE A 107 5.52 9.74 1.00
N LEU A 108 6.62 9.10 1.38
CA LEU A 108 7.17 9.19 2.73
C LEU A 108 7.50 10.64 3.12
N ARG A 109 8.17 11.38 2.25
CA ARG A 109 8.46 12.81 2.47
C ARG A 109 7.21 13.66 2.62
N PHE A 110 6.22 13.45 1.76
CA PHE A 110 4.94 14.17 1.82
C PHE A 110 4.20 13.90 3.13
N VAL A 111 4.08 12.62 3.52
CA VAL A 111 3.38 12.21 4.74
C VAL A 111 4.10 12.74 5.97
N ALA A 112 5.43 12.67 6.01
CA ALA A 112 6.24 13.18 7.11
C ALA A 112 6.08 14.70 7.30
N ALA A 113 5.88 15.46 6.21
CA ALA A 113 5.80 16.91 6.21
C ALA A 113 4.37 17.47 6.30
N THR A 114 3.33 16.64 6.19
CA THR A 114 1.96 17.09 6.03
C THR A 114 1.04 16.53 7.08
N ARG A 115 0.55 17.36 7.98
CA ARG A 115 -0.44 16.95 8.99
C ARG A 115 -1.73 16.49 8.35
N GLY A 116 -2.24 15.35 8.81
CA GLY A 116 -3.43 14.70 8.28
C GLY A 116 -3.19 13.86 7.03
N ALA A 117 -1.94 13.75 6.57
CA ALA A 117 -1.61 12.92 5.43
C ALA A 117 -1.69 11.43 5.76
N ILE A 118 -2.17 10.66 4.79
CA ILE A 118 -2.19 9.20 4.78
C ILE A 118 -1.67 8.73 3.43
N GLY A 119 -0.88 7.67 3.45
CA GLY A 119 -0.29 7.10 2.24
C GLY A 119 -0.17 5.59 2.31
N VAL A 120 0.16 5.00 1.18
CA VAL A 120 0.49 3.57 1.05
C VAL A 120 1.85 3.44 0.41
N VAL A 121 2.73 2.68 1.03
CA VAL A 121 4.08 2.40 0.53
C VAL A 121 4.39 0.91 0.64
N ASP A 122 5.36 0.46 -0.14
CA ASP A 122 5.95 -0.86 0.06
C ASP A 122 6.55 -0.94 1.47
N LEU A 123 6.34 -2.07 2.13
CA LEU A 123 6.81 -2.30 3.50
C LEU A 123 8.32 -2.06 3.65
N TYR A 124 9.10 -2.44 2.64
CA TYR A 124 10.56 -2.29 2.66
C TYR A 124 11.04 -0.85 2.41
N SER A 125 10.15 0.05 2.00
CA SER A 125 10.45 1.47 1.84
C SER A 125 10.32 2.27 3.13
N LEU A 126 9.77 1.70 4.20
CA LEU A 126 9.44 2.40 5.44
C LEU A 126 10.65 3.12 6.06
N THR A 127 10.38 4.31 6.58
CA THR A 127 11.31 5.11 7.38
C THR A 127 10.72 5.40 8.76
N LYS A 128 11.57 5.86 9.69
CA LYS A 128 11.16 6.24 11.05
C LYS A 128 10.38 7.57 11.12
N ASP A 129 10.27 8.30 10.01
CA ASP A 129 9.68 9.65 9.99
C ASP A 129 8.17 9.65 9.85
N VAL A 130 7.57 8.50 9.66
CA VAL A 130 6.13 8.28 9.56
C VAL A 130 5.65 7.24 10.57
N THR A 131 4.34 7.24 10.82
CA THR A 131 3.70 6.22 11.66
C THR A 131 3.04 5.16 10.78
N VAL A 132 3.30 3.89 11.07
CA VAL A 132 2.60 2.76 10.43
C VAL A 132 1.30 2.50 11.19
N LEU A 133 0.17 2.56 10.50
CA LEU A 133 -1.13 2.25 11.08
C LEU A 133 -1.37 0.73 11.08
N LYS A 134 -1.90 0.20 12.17
CA LYS A 134 -2.52 -1.13 12.14
C LYS A 134 -3.81 -1.04 11.33
N VAL A 135 -4.10 -2.09 10.57
CA VAL A 135 -5.39 -2.26 9.90
C VAL A 135 -6.10 -3.46 10.53
N ASP A 136 -7.28 -3.23 11.08
CA ASP A 136 -8.01 -4.23 11.87
C ASP A 136 -7.17 -4.86 12.99
N GLY A 137 -6.35 -4.05 13.64
CA GLY A 137 -5.45 -4.47 14.72
C GLY A 137 -4.17 -5.17 14.29
N LYS A 138 -3.89 -5.26 12.98
CA LYS A 138 -2.76 -5.99 12.42
C LYS A 138 -1.73 -5.07 11.78
N LEU A 139 -0.46 -5.33 12.02
CA LEU A 139 0.68 -4.75 11.32
C LEU A 139 0.98 -5.53 10.02
N PRO A 140 1.74 -4.95 9.09
CA PRO A 140 2.04 -5.59 7.80
C PRO A 140 2.65 -6.99 7.89
N PHE A 141 3.38 -7.32 8.96
CA PHE A 141 3.97 -8.66 9.16
C PHE A 141 3.02 -9.67 9.78
N ASP A 142 1.89 -9.23 10.33
CA ASP A 142 0.98 -10.11 11.04
C ASP A 142 0.23 -11.03 10.07
N VAL A 143 -0.08 -12.24 10.54
CA VAL A 143 -0.91 -13.18 9.79
C VAL A 143 -2.30 -12.59 9.55
N GLY A 144 -2.78 -12.66 8.31
CA GLY A 144 -4.08 -12.15 7.92
C GLY A 144 -4.13 -10.63 7.72
N TYR A 145 -2.98 -9.96 7.62
CA TYR A 145 -2.95 -8.55 7.23
C TYR A 145 -3.51 -8.37 5.81
N ILE A 146 -4.41 -7.42 5.64
CA ILE A 146 -5.23 -7.30 4.42
C ILE A 146 -4.44 -6.90 3.17
N LEU A 147 -3.34 -6.15 3.31
CA LEU A 147 -2.55 -5.64 2.19
C LEU A 147 -1.31 -6.48 1.88
N LYS A 148 -1.37 -7.78 2.14
CA LYS A 148 -0.40 -8.73 1.59
C LYS A 148 -0.71 -8.94 0.12
N GLY A 149 0.26 -8.66 -0.76
CA GLY A 149 0.21 -9.08 -2.15
C GLY A 149 0.42 -10.59 -2.29
N ASN A 150 -0.05 -11.17 -3.35
CA ASN A 150 0.25 -12.55 -3.74
C ASN A 150 1.45 -12.55 -4.66
#